data_0fc27fcb09114696b8eb1205ee5692bd
#
_entry.id   0fc27fcb09114696b8eb1205ee5692bd
#
_cell.length_a   1.000
_cell.length_b   1.000
_cell.length_c   1.000
_cell.angle_alpha   90.00
_cell.angle_beta   90.00
_cell.angle_gamma   90.00
#
_symmetry.space_group_name_H-M   'P 1'
#
loop_
_entity.id
_entity.type
_entity.pdbx_description
1 polymer ?
#
loop_
_entity_poly.entity_id
_entity_poly.type
_entity_poly.pdbx_seq_one_letter_code
_entity_poly.pdbx_strand_id
1 'polypeptide(L)'
;SLMEAGAAAVVTMDGDIHDDLENTDLHQRKLRSALRTFGNAPAVQLRTVDAMEIVNKGASRAKVTVQNKNITLTSHNVIAEIKGTEHPEQIISFGAHYDSVEFSKGVYDNGAGSVINMEAARWFAQHPPKRTVKFCWYGSEEIGLEGSKAFVRDHKDELKDHVFMINVDVGAPILGYNTAAVT
;
A
#
# COMPACT_ATOMS: atom_id res chain seq x y z
N SER A 1 1.72 -18.89 20.00
CA SER A 1 0.98 -18.68 18.72
C SER A 1 -0.06 -19.78 18.50
N LEU A 2 -0.98 -19.60 17.57
CA LEU A 2 -1.96 -20.63 17.21
C LEU A 2 -1.29 -21.91 16.69
N MET A 3 -0.15 -21.77 16.02
CA MET A 3 0.65 -22.91 15.53
C MET A 3 1.30 -23.69 16.67
N GLU A 4 1.82 -23.01 17.68
CA GLU A 4 2.33 -23.65 18.90
C GLU A 4 1.22 -24.36 19.67
N ALA A 5 -0.02 -23.88 19.56
CA ALA A 5 -1.20 -24.55 20.09
C ALA A 5 -1.71 -25.72 19.22
N GLY A 6 -0.99 -26.06 18.12
CA GLY A 6 -1.30 -27.20 17.27
C GLY A 6 -2.27 -26.93 16.12
N ALA A 7 -2.49 -25.68 15.73
CA ALA A 7 -3.31 -25.37 14.56
C ALA A 7 -2.65 -25.91 13.28
N ALA A 8 -3.41 -26.66 12.47
CA ALA A 8 -2.92 -27.24 11.21
C ALA A 8 -3.17 -26.30 10.01
N ALA A 9 -4.08 -25.36 10.13
CA ALA A 9 -4.40 -24.35 9.11
C ALA A 9 -5.03 -23.13 9.77
N VAL A 10 -5.05 -22.02 9.07
CA VAL A 10 -5.67 -20.77 9.51
C VAL A 10 -6.74 -20.33 8.50
N VAL A 11 -7.90 -20.01 9.00
CA VAL A 11 -8.98 -19.40 8.22
C VAL A 11 -9.23 -18.01 8.79
N THR A 12 -9.11 -17.00 7.97
CA THR A 12 -9.36 -15.61 8.35
C THR A 12 -10.66 -15.11 7.73
N MET A 13 -11.30 -14.18 8.38
CA MET A 13 -12.40 -13.38 7.85
C MET A 13 -12.18 -11.91 8.24
N ASP A 14 -12.74 -10.99 7.51
CA ASP A 14 -12.50 -9.57 7.71
C ASP A 14 -13.32 -8.95 8.86
N GLY A 15 -14.40 -9.61 9.25
CA GLY A 15 -15.33 -9.10 10.25
C GLY A 15 -16.31 -8.06 9.69
N ASP A 16 -16.18 -7.71 8.43
CA ASP A 16 -17.15 -6.88 7.73
C ASP A 16 -18.29 -7.73 7.17
N ILE A 17 -19.49 -7.18 7.20
CA ILE A 17 -20.70 -7.87 6.73
C ILE A 17 -20.98 -7.60 5.25
N HIS A 18 -20.16 -6.82 4.57
CA HIS A 18 -20.32 -6.57 3.14
C HIS A 18 -20.00 -7.83 2.35
N ASP A 19 -21.02 -8.40 1.74
CA ASP A 19 -20.94 -9.60 0.89
C ASP A 19 -20.67 -9.22 -0.57
N ASP A 20 -19.73 -8.33 -0.78
CA ASP A 20 -19.41 -7.77 -2.09
C ASP A 20 -17.95 -8.07 -2.42
N LEU A 21 -17.71 -8.85 -3.47
CA LEU A 21 -16.36 -9.15 -3.97
C LEU A 21 -15.61 -7.89 -4.43
N GLU A 22 -16.34 -6.82 -4.75
CA GLU A 22 -15.74 -5.53 -5.10
C GLU A 22 -15.34 -4.71 -3.87
N ASN A 23 -15.85 -5.06 -2.70
CA ASN A 23 -15.55 -4.40 -1.43
C ASN A 23 -14.76 -5.35 -0.51
N THR A 24 -13.50 -5.43 -0.66
CA THR A 24 -12.48 -5.78 0.35
C THR A 24 -12.68 -6.99 1.26
N ASP A 25 -13.82 -7.68 1.26
CA ASP A 25 -14.02 -8.85 2.12
C ASP A 25 -13.02 -9.99 1.82
N LEU A 26 -12.54 -10.08 0.59
CA LEU A 26 -11.48 -11.01 0.18
C LEU A 26 -10.10 -10.34 0.04
N HIS A 27 -9.93 -9.18 0.64
CA HIS A 27 -8.70 -8.40 0.55
C HIS A 27 -7.52 -9.16 1.19
N GLN A 28 -6.44 -9.33 0.44
CA GLN A 28 -5.30 -10.16 0.85
C GLN A 28 -4.49 -9.59 2.04
N ARG A 29 -4.75 -8.38 2.51
CA ARG A 29 -3.98 -7.72 3.57
C ARG A 29 -3.98 -8.55 4.86
N LYS A 30 -5.14 -9.04 5.29
CA LYS A 30 -5.25 -9.88 6.48
C LYS A 30 -4.63 -11.25 6.27
N LEU A 31 -4.80 -11.85 5.10
CA LEU A 31 -4.14 -13.11 4.77
C LEU A 31 -2.61 -12.97 4.80
N ARG A 32 -2.05 -11.89 4.25
CA ARG A 32 -0.61 -11.60 4.32
C ARG A 32 -0.13 -11.41 5.76
N SER A 33 -0.91 -10.73 6.59
CA SER A 33 -0.62 -10.57 8.01
C SER A 33 -0.65 -11.91 8.75
N ALA A 34 -1.65 -12.73 8.46
CA ALA A 34 -1.74 -14.09 9.01
C ALA A 34 -0.54 -14.95 8.60
N LEU A 35 -0.13 -14.94 7.34
CA LEU A 35 1.04 -15.68 6.85
C LEU A 35 2.34 -15.25 7.53
N ARG A 36 2.52 -13.96 7.79
CA ARG A 36 3.69 -13.47 8.56
C ARG A 36 3.69 -14.00 10.00
N THR A 37 2.52 -14.16 10.60
CA THR A 37 2.36 -14.61 11.98
C THR A 37 2.43 -16.13 12.11
N PHE A 38 1.92 -16.86 11.11
CA PHE A 38 1.72 -18.30 11.19
C PHE A 38 2.70 -19.11 10.31
N GLY A 39 3.60 -18.46 9.61
CA GLY A 39 4.62 -19.12 8.81
C GLY A 39 4.04 -19.89 7.62
N ASN A 40 4.49 -21.14 7.44
CA ASN A 40 4.12 -21.97 6.28
C ASN A 40 2.79 -22.73 6.46
N ALA A 41 1.97 -22.43 7.46
CA ALA A 41 0.68 -23.08 7.61
C ALA A 41 -0.25 -22.73 6.43
N PRO A 42 -1.05 -23.67 5.94
CA PRO A 42 -2.11 -23.34 4.99
C PRO A 42 -3.02 -22.26 5.57
N ALA A 43 -3.16 -21.14 4.85
CA ALA A 43 -4.01 -20.05 5.28
C ALA A 43 -4.93 -19.64 4.12
N VAL A 44 -6.18 -19.42 4.44
CA VAL A 44 -7.20 -18.96 3.49
C VAL A 44 -8.04 -17.86 4.12
N GLN A 45 -8.54 -16.97 3.30
CA GLN A 45 -9.52 -15.97 3.71
C GLN A 45 -10.88 -16.33 3.12
N LEU A 46 -11.90 -16.24 3.94
CA LEU A 46 -13.29 -16.42 3.54
C LEU A 46 -14.04 -15.09 3.71
N ARG A 47 -15.09 -14.92 2.92
CA ARG A 47 -16.05 -13.85 3.17
C ARG A 47 -16.70 -14.11 4.55
N THR A 48 -17.02 -13.05 5.23
CA THR A 48 -17.61 -13.13 6.58
C THR A 48 -18.89 -13.96 6.61
N VAL A 49 -19.75 -13.80 5.60
CA VAL A 49 -20.99 -14.57 5.49
C VAL A 49 -20.76 -16.07 5.37
N ASP A 50 -19.78 -16.49 4.56
CA ASP A 50 -19.42 -17.90 4.38
C ASP A 50 -18.81 -18.49 5.67
N ALA A 51 -17.94 -17.73 6.33
CA ALA A 51 -17.34 -18.13 7.60
C ALA A 51 -18.39 -18.30 8.70
N MET A 52 -19.32 -17.35 8.80
CA MET A 52 -20.43 -17.41 9.77
C MET A 52 -21.37 -18.57 9.49
N GLU A 53 -21.63 -18.90 8.23
CA GLU A 53 -22.43 -20.08 7.86
C GLU A 53 -21.77 -21.38 8.36
N ILE A 54 -20.45 -21.50 8.16
CA ILE A 54 -19.67 -22.66 8.64
C ILE A 54 -19.76 -22.80 10.15
N VAL A 55 -19.60 -21.69 10.89
CA VAL A 55 -19.70 -21.67 12.36
C VAL A 55 -21.11 -22.03 12.81
N ASN A 56 -22.12 -21.41 12.22
CA ASN A 56 -23.53 -21.63 12.61
C ASN A 56 -24.00 -23.06 12.34
N LYS A 57 -23.45 -23.74 11.33
CA LYS A 57 -23.70 -25.16 11.05
C LYS A 57 -22.97 -26.10 12.01
N GLY A 58 -22.14 -25.58 12.93
CA GLY A 58 -21.40 -26.37 13.89
C GLY A 58 -20.37 -27.30 13.23
N ALA A 59 -19.74 -26.86 12.15
CA ALA A 59 -18.74 -27.66 11.45
C ALA A 59 -17.56 -27.98 12.38
N SER A 60 -17.28 -29.28 12.56
CA SER A 60 -16.21 -29.77 13.44
C SER A 60 -14.96 -30.27 12.68
N ARG A 61 -15.02 -30.31 11.36
CA ARG A 61 -13.91 -30.76 10.50
C ARG A 61 -13.88 -29.92 9.25
N ALA A 62 -12.66 -29.57 8.80
CA ALA A 62 -12.44 -28.87 7.56
C ALA A 62 -11.28 -29.50 6.78
N LYS A 63 -11.34 -29.41 5.46
CA LYS A 63 -10.21 -29.67 4.57
C LYS A 63 -9.83 -28.35 3.89
N VAL A 64 -8.61 -27.90 4.12
CA VAL A 64 -8.05 -26.70 3.48
C VAL A 64 -7.07 -27.17 2.42
N THR A 65 -7.28 -26.75 1.18
CA THR A 65 -6.37 -27.00 0.06
C THR A 65 -5.99 -25.66 -0.55
N VAL A 66 -4.69 -25.37 -0.57
CA VAL A 66 -4.13 -24.12 -1.14
C VAL A 66 -3.20 -24.48 -2.28
N GLN A 67 -3.42 -23.87 -3.43
CA GLN A 67 -2.54 -23.96 -4.59
C GLN A 67 -2.11 -22.55 -4.97
N ASN A 68 -0.84 -22.25 -4.81
CA ASN A 68 -0.27 -20.96 -5.16
C ASN A 68 0.73 -21.13 -6.30
N LYS A 69 0.78 -20.13 -7.16
CA LYS A 69 1.80 -20.00 -8.19
C LYS A 69 2.61 -18.75 -7.92
N ASN A 70 3.92 -18.89 -7.81
CA ASN A 70 4.81 -17.75 -7.74
C ASN A 70 4.95 -17.15 -9.13
N ILE A 71 4.69 -15.85 -9.24
CA ILE A 71 4.89 -15.07 -10.46
C ILE A 71 5.82 -13.90 -10.14
N THR A 72 6.65 -13.55 -11.11
CA THR A 72 7.47 -12.33 -11.05
C THR A 72 6.79 -11.26 -11.87
N LEU A 73 6.57 -10.12 -11.26
CA LEU A 73 6.02 -8.93 -11.89
C LEU A 73 7.05 -7.82 -11.87
N THR A 74 7.00 -6.96 -12.89
CA THR A 74 7.80 -5.74 -12.94
C THR A 74 6.89 -4.56 -12.61
N SER A 75 7.32 -3.74 -11.69
CA SER A 75 6.67 -2.47 -11.34
C SER A 75 7.64 -1.31 -11.61
N HIS A 76 7.11 -0.11 -11.70
CA HIS A 76 7.89 1.08 -12.00
C HIS A 76 7.55 2.20 -11.03
N ASN A 77 8.52 3.05 -10.73
CA ASN A 77 8.28 4.37 -10.18
C ASN A 77 8.29 5.39 -11.33
N VAL A 78 7.46 6.40 -11.21
CA VAL A 78 7.50 7.58 -12.08
C VAL A 78 8.13 8.71 -11.29
N ILE A 79 9.15 9.34 -11.85
CA ILE A 79 9.89 10.42 -11.17
C ILE A 79 9.96 11.61 -12.10
N ALA A 80 9.66 12.79 -11.57
CA ALA A 80 9.86 14.07 -12.23
C ALA A 80 10.67 15.00 -11.32
N GLU A 81 11.44 15.89 -11.90
CA GLU A 81 12.29 16.82 -11.17
C GLU A 81 12.21 18.23 -11.76
N ILE A 82 12.13 19.22 -10.89
CA ILE A 82 12.24 20.64 -11.22
C ILE A 82 13.42 21.19 -10.44
N LYS A 83 14.45 21.61 -11.16
CA LYS A 83 15.70 22.06 -10.57
C LYS A 83 15.53 23.38 -9.84
N GLY A 84 16.15 23.48 -8.66
CA GLY A 84 16.14 24.69 -7.85
C GLY A 84 16.96 25.82 -8.47
N THR A 85 16.53 27.06 -8.24
CA THR A 85 17.18 28.27 -8.76
C THR A 85 18.28 28.84 -7.86
N GLU A 86 18.23 28.55 -6.55
CA GLU A 86 19.18 29.07 -5.56
C GLU A 86 20.00 27.97 -4.88
N HIS A 87 19.33 26.85 -4.54
CA HIS A 87 19.91 25.70 -3.84
C HIS A 87 19.60 24.41 -4.56
N PRO A 88 20.11 24.20 -5.79
CA PRO A 88 19.80 23.03 -6.58
C PRO A 88 20.31 21.71 -6.00
N GLU A 89 21.25 21.74 -5.06
CA GLU A 89 21.79 20.58 -4.36
C GLU A 89 20.88 20.10 -3.22
N GLN A 90 19.90 20.91 -2.80
CA GLN A 90 18.94 20.55 -1.75
C GLN A 90 17.64 20.09 -2.38
N ILE A 91 17.16 18.91 -2.00
CA ILE A 91 15.99 18.28 -2.60
C ILE A 91 14.83 18.29 -1.61
N ILE A 92 13.68 18.76 -2.05
CA ILE A 92 12.38 18.56 -1.40
C ILE A 92 11.61 17.55 -2.23
N SER A 93 11.16 16.46 -1.60
CA SER A 93 10.44 15.41 -2.30
C SER A 93 8.96 15.43 -2.01
N PHE A 94 8.17 15.21 -3.05
CA PHE A 94 6.76 14.89 -2.96
C PHE A 94 6.56 13.43 -3.37
N GLY A 95 5.91 12.65 -2.53
CA GLY A 95 5.63 11.24 -2.77
C GLY A 95 4.14 10.95 -2.76
N ALA A 96 3.73 10.01 -3.58
CA ALA A 96 2.43 9.36 -3.54
C ALA A 96 2.56 7.99 -4.22
N HIS A 97 1.84 6.97 -3.76
CA HIS A 97 1.76 5.76 -4.57
C HIS A 97 0.63 5.88 -5.59
N TYR A 98 0.71 5.11 -6.67
CA TYR A 98 -0.26 5.18 -7.75
C TYR A 98 -0.94 3.84 -8.06
N ASP A 99 -0.53 2.77 -7.40
CA ASP A 99 -1.25 1.50 -7.40
C ASP A 99 -2.39 1.52 -6.37
N SER A 100 -3.24 0.54 -6.42
CA SER A 100 -4.34 0.33 -5.48
C SER A 100 -4.49 -1.15 -5.15
N VAL A 101 -5.20 -1.44 -4.06
CA VAL A 101 -5.54 -2.81 -3.70
C VAL A 101 -6.41 -3.47 -4.75
N GLU A 102 -6.31 -4.79 -4.86
CA GLU A 102 -7.17 -5.59 -5.71
C GLU A 102 -8.65 -5.34 -5.37
N PHE A 103 -9.49 -5.29 -6.40
CA PHE A 103 -10.93 -4.97 -6.32
C PHE A 103 -11.29 -3.53 -5.95
N SER A 104 -10.32 -2.64 -5.70
CA SER A 104 -10.56 -1.21 -5.51
C SER A 104 -10.45 -0.42 -6.82
N LYS A 105 -11.18 0.70 -6.89
CA LYS A 105 -10.98 1.71 -7.95
C LYS A 105 -9.80 2.64 -7.66
N GLY A 106 -9.25 2.62 -6.46
CA GLY A 106 -8.10 3.41 -6.05
C GLY A 106 -8.31 4.94 -6.07
N VAL A 107 -9.56 5.41 -6.07
CA VAL A 107 -9.85 6.85 -6.23
C VAL A 107 -9.33 7.66 -5.04
N TYR A 108 -9.54 7.14 -3.83
CA TYR A 108 -9.12 7.78 -2.60
C TYR A 108 -7.71 7.29 -2.20
N ASP A 109 -7.53 6.00 -2.16
CA ASP A 109 -6.28 5.32 -1.87
C ASP A 109 -5.72 4.66 -3.17
N ASN A 110 -4.76 5.27 -3.93
CA ASN A 110 -4.23 6.60 -3.64
C ASN A 110 -4.26 7.50 -4.89
N GLY A 111 -5.38 7.47 -5.63
CA GLY A 111 -5.63 8.41 -6.72
C GLY A 111 -5.61 9.86 -6.25
N ALA A 112 -6.15 10.13 -5.04
CA ALA A 112 -6.14 11.46 -4.45
C ALA A 112 -4.73 11.99 -4.25
N GLY A 113 -3.84 11.23 -3.61
CA GLY A 113 -2.45 11.62 -3.42
C GLY A 113 -1.70 11.79 -4.73
N SER A 114 -1.93 10.88 -5.67
CA SER A 114 -1.33 10.95 -7.01
C SER A 114 -1.70 12.24 -7.75
N VAL A 115 -2.96 12.67 -7.70
CA VAL A 115 -3.44 13.91 -8.33
C VAL A 115 -2.89 15.14 -7.62
N ILE A 116 -2.86 15.16 -6.29
CA ILE A 116 -2.25 16.25 -5.52
C ILE A 116 -0.79 16.43 -5.91
N ASN A 117 -0.05 15.34 -6.02
CA ASN A 117 1.35 15.35 -6.44
C ASN A 117 1.51 15.88 -7.89
N MET A 118 0.60 15.51 -8.80
CA MET A 118 0.57 16.04 -10.18
C MET A 118 0.29 17.54 -10.22
N GLU A 119 -0.68 18.03 -9.44
CA GLU A 119 -1.00 19.45 -9.38
C GLU A 119 0.14 20.28 -8.76
N ALA A 120 0.80 19.76 -7.73
CA ALA A 120 2.00 20.37 -7.19
C ALA A 120 3.11 20.46 -8.25
N ALA A 121 3.35 19.39 -9.01
CA ALA A 121 4.32 19.40 -10.09
C ALA A 121 3.98 20.44 -11.17
N ARG A 122 2.71 20.53 -11.55
CA ARG A 122 2.22 21.51 -12.52
C ARG A 122 2.41 22.95 -12.02
N TRP A 123 2.16 23.19 -10.74
CA TRP A 123 2.33 24.51 -10.13
C TRP A 123 3.80 24.93 -10.10
N PHE A 124 4.70 24.06 -9.64
CA PHE A 124 6.14 24.33 -9.59
C PHE A 124 6.78 24.48 -10.97
N ALA A 125 6.24 23.83 -12.00
CA ALA A 125 6.69 24.03 -13.37
C ALA A 125 6.46 25.48 -13.86
N GLN A 126 5.46 26.17 -13.33
CA GLN A 126 5.15 27.58 -13.62
C GLN A 126 5.80 28.55 -12.61
N HIS A 127 6.20 28.06 -11.45
CA HIS A 127 6.77 28.83 -10.34
C HIS A 127 8.07 28.16 -9.89
N PRO A 128 9.19 28.41 -10.56
CA PRO A 128 10.45 27.75 -10.28
C PRO A 128 10.85 27.84 -8.81
N PRO A 129 11.12 26.72 -8.14
CA PRO A 129 11.44 26.68 -6.72
C PRO A 129 12.87 27.12 -6.43
N LYS A 130 13.16 27.53 -5.20
CA LYS A 130 14.53 27.86 -4.77
C LYS A 130 15.39 26.60 -4.61
N ARG A 131 14.79 25.50 -4.12
CA ARG A 131 15.41 24.18 -3.99
C ARG A 131 14.89 23.26 -5.07
N THR A 132 15.64 22.23 -5.42
CA THR A 132 15.15 21.18 -6.32
C THR A 132 13.94 20.51 -5.70
N VAL A 133 12.88 20.35 -6.50
CA VAL A 133 11.68 19.61 -6.10
C VAL A 133 11.59 18.34 -6.94
N LYS A 134 11.50 17.22 -6.26
CA LYS A 134 11.37 15.89 -6.86
C LYS A 134 10.02 15.31 -6.56
N PHE A 135 9.31 14.89 -7.58
CA PHE A 135 7.99 14.27 -7.51
C PHE A 135 8.13 12.79 -7.80
N CYS A 136 7.64 11.96 -6.90
CA CYS A 136 7.73 10.52 -7.00
C CYS A 136 6.34 9.91 -6.92
N TRP A 137 5.98 9.09 -7.92
CA TRP A 137 4.82 8.22 -7.88
C TRP A 137 5.34 6.79 -7.75
N TYR A 138 5.10 6.18 -6.59
CA TYR A 138 5.61 4.86 -6.26
C TYR A 138 4.65 3.78 -6.72
N GLY A 139 5.16 2.75 -7.38
CA GLY A 139 4.39 1.57 -7.72
C GLY A 139 4.51 0.50 -6.65
N SER A 140 3.51 -0.39 -6.59
CA SER A 140 3.52 -1.55 -5.69
C SER A 140 3.67 -1.20 -4.20
N GLU A 141 3.02 -0.12 -3.78
CA GLU A 141 2.90 0.24 -2.37
C GLU A 141 2.10 -0.82 -1.63
N GLU A 142 0.94 -1.18 -2.18
CA GLU A 142 -0.07 -2.04 -1.57
C GLU A 142 0.40 -3.48 -1.32
N ILE A 143 1.44 -3.91 -1.99
CA ILE A 143 2.04 -5.23 -1.78
C ILE A 143 3.29 -5.20 -0.88
N GLY A 144 3.59 -4.06 -0.29
CA GLY A 144 4.62 -3.93 0.74
C GLY A 144 5.65 -2.83 0.51
N LEU A 145 5.25 -1.67 0.01
CA LEU A 145 6.13 -0.49 -0.19
C LEU A 145 7.27 -0.76 -1.19
N GLU A 146 7.05 -1.63 -2.18
CA GLU A 146 8.16 -2.10 -3.02
C GLU A 146 8.77 -0.99 -3.86
N GLY A 147 7.94 -0.05 -4.36
CA GLY A 147 8.42 1.08 -5.14
C GLY A 147 9.27 2.06 -4.33
N SER A 148 8.84 2.45 -3.14
CA SER A 148 9.62 3.35 -2.29
C SER A 148 10.89 2.71 -1.76
N LYS A 149 10.88 1.41 -1.44
CA LYS A 149 12.08 0.65 -1.10
C LYS A 149 13.08 0.60 -2.27
N ALA A 150 12.57 0.39 -3.49
CA ALA A 150 13.42 0.41 -4.68
C ALA A 150 14.02 1.80 -4.90
N PHE A 151 13.23 2.86 -4.74
CA PHE A 151 13.73 4.23 -4.83
C PHE A 151 14.89 4.49 -3.85
N VAL A 152 14.70 4.15 -2.57
CA VAL A 152 15.74 4.32 -1.54
C VAL A 152 17.00 3.52 -1.87
N ARG A 153 16.87 2.29 -2.35
CA ARG A 153 17.99 1.46 -2.75
C ARG A 153 18.74 2.04 -3.93
N ASP A 154 18.01 2.46 -4.96
CA ASP A 154 18.59 2.84 -6.26
C ASP A 154 19.12 4.29 -6.26
N HIS A 155 18.62 5.14 -5.35
CA HIS A 155 19.02 6.54 -5.17
C HIS A 155 19.79 6.79 -3.86
N LYS A 156 20.44 5.77 -3.32
CA LYS A 156 21.08 5.82 -2.00
C LYS A 156 22.05 6.99 -1.82
N ASP A 157 22.81 7.31 -2.86
CA ASP A 157 23.81 8.38 -2.83
C ASP A 157 23.19 9.79 -2.83
N GLU A 158 21.98 9.91 -3.32
CA GLU A 158 21.20 11.15 -3.36
C GLU A 158 20.45 11.44 -2.05
N LEU A 159 20.17 10.40 -1.23
CA LEU A 159 19.34 10.55 -0.03
C LEU A 159 19.85 11.63 0.94
N LYS A 160 21.16 11.82 1.01
CA LYS A 160 21.78 12.87 1.85
C LYS A 160 21.40 14.30 1.46
N ASP A 161 20.97 14.49 0.22
CA ASP A 161 20.62 15.78 -0.36
C ASP A 161 19.12 16.10 -0.17
N HIS A 162 18.32 15.10 0.26
CA HIS A 162 16.91 15.26 0.60
C HIS A 162 16.76 15.94 1.95
N VAL A 163 16.35 17.20 1.95
CA VAL A 163 16.18 18.01 3.17
C VAL A 163 14.78 17.94 3.76
N PHE A 164 13.79 17.54 2.95
CA PHE A 164 12.41 17.37 3.39
C PHE A 164 11.63 16.47 2.45
N MET A 165 10.66 15.75 2.98
CA MET A 165 9.74 14.92 2.19
C MET A 165 8.30 15.13 2.64
N ILE A 166 7.41 15.26 1.67
CA ILE A 166 5.96 15.25 1.84
C ILE A 166 5.44 14.00 1.14
N ASN A 167 4.88 13.06 1.87
CA ASN A 167 4.18 11.93 1.29
C ASN A 167 2.68 12.11 1.46
N VAL A 168 1.94 11.99 0.36
CA VAL A 168 0.48 12.14 0.35
C VAL A 168 -0.14 10.79 0.07
N ASP A 169 -0.80 10.28 1.09
CA ASP A 169 -1.54 9.04 1.03
C ASP A 169 -2.92 9.26 1.65
N VAL A 170 -3.97 8.80 0.95
CA VAL A 170 -5.38 9.08 1.31
C VAL A 170 -5.65 10.56 1.61
N GLY A 171 -5.09 11.43 0.82
CA GLY A 171 -4.95 12.86 1.07
C GLY A 171 -6.20 13.73 0.87
N ALA A 172 -7.41 13.15 0.82
CA ALA A 172 -8.64 13.93 0.66
C ALA A 172 -9.41 14.03 1.98
N PRO A 173 -9.95 15.21 2.35
CA PRO A 173 -10.61 15.43 3.65
C PRO A 173 -12.03 14.83 3.74
N ILE A 174 -12.36 13.87 2.89
CA ILE A 174 -13.71 13.30 2.78
C ILE A 174 -14.06 12.42 3.98
N LEU A 175 -13.06 11.77 4.60
CA LEU A 175 -13.27 10.75 5.63
C LEU A 175 -12.72 11.14 7.02
N GLY A 176 -12.27 12.36 7.22
CA GLY A 176 -11.78 12.75 8.56
C GLY A 176 -10.68 13.81 8.57
N TYR A 177 -9.94 13.85 9.65
CA TYR A 177 -8.88 14.82 9.86
C TYR A 177 -7.62 14.43 9.09
N ASN A 178 -6.96 15.42 8.50
CA ASN A 178 -5.60 15.23 7.99
C ASN A 178 -4.64 15.07 9.17
N THR A 179 -3.78 14.07 9.10
CA THR A 179 -2.73 13.85 10.09
C THR A 179 -1.37 13.99 9.41
N ALA A 180 -0.42 14.60 10.11
CA ALA A 180 0.97 14.63 9.71
C ALA A 180 1.80 13.88 10.75
N ALA A 181 2.65 12.97 10.32
CA ALA A 181 3.68 12.39 11.16
C ALA A 181 4.99 13.14 10.91
N VAL A 182 5.61 13.58 11.98
CA VAL A 182 6.94 14.21 11.96
C VAL A 182 7.89 13.27 12.71
N THR A 183 8.98 12.90 12.06
CA THR A 183 10.05 12.07 12.64
C THR A 183 11.26 12.88 12.99
#